data_01a773ab98f969df47b287fc7cb02101
#
_entry.id   01a773ab98f969df47b287fc7cb02101
#
_cell.length_a   1.000
_cell.length_b   1.000
_cell.length_c   1.000
_cell.angle_alpha   90.00
_cell.angle_beta   90.00
_cell.angle_gamma   90.00
#
_symmetry.space_group_name_H-M   'P 1'
#
loop_
_entity.id
_entity.type
_entity.pdbx_description
1 polymer ?
#
loop_
_entity_poly.entity_id
_entity_poly.type
_entity_poly.pdbx_seq_one_letter_code
_entity_poly.pdbx_strand_id
1 'polypeptide(L)'
;ELLSKSINCASGYAINALANLLSKNNLLLSQSKDLIDRMIKDNNKIVQFSCFPLLYQINYFDRQWAEERMINLFKLDIRMVGVMYSRNYLLQMYNEYPQDVLQIINTCFMSQDKRLIEIGGYAIGELYITKDEFKDTVINIKMMNKNQKNAIVHMAVCYLNVPEYRNKSKEIILRYIRFSDQISYPMWNIFRDNMLDLESDSEFLIEIMKSNVSELLLNSFITYLDSSIGSLKAYGEIIITLCQNCLNRVDGNKDASYGIVGHISRLVLALYDETVGCKSETYKKIAEKCLDLWDIMFEKQIGYTRALSLQLMDR
;
A
#
# COMPACT_ATOMS: atom_id res chain seq x y z
N GLU A 1 -10.86 4.31 -21.20
CA GLU A 1 -11.48 4.48 -22.53
C GLU A 1 -11.49 5.94 -22.99
N LEU A 2 -12.04 6.92 -22.19
CA LEU A 2 -12.05 8.35 -22.57
C LEU A 2 -10.65 8.90 -22.80
N LEU A 3 -9.69 8.62 -21.94
CA LEU A 3 -8.31 9.06 -22.12
C LEU A 3 -7.67 8.50 -23.40
N SER A 4 -7.86 7.22 -23.69
CA SER A 4 -7.35 6.62 -24.92
C SER A 4 -7.99 7.27 -26.16
N LYS A 5 -9.29 7.56 -26.12
CA LYS A 5 -9.99 8.28 -27.21
C LYS A 5 -9.50 9.72 -27.33
N SER A 6 -9.22 10.42 -26.22
CA SER A 6 -8.76 11.81 -26.25
C SER A 6 -7.36 11.95 -26.87
N ILE A 7 -6.50 10.97 -26.70
CA ILE A 7 -5.14 11.01 -27.28
C ILE A 7 -5.16 10.62 -28.77
N ASN A 8 -6.07 9.71 -29.18
CA ASN A 8 -6.09 9.10 -30.51
C ASN A 8 -7.17 9.68 -31.46
N CYS A 9 -7.58 10.92 -31.25
CA CYS A 9 -8.54 11.61 -32.13
C CYS A 9 -7.94 12.90 -32.72
N ALA A 10 -8.55 13.43 -33.76
CA ALA A 10 -8.08 14.65 -34.44
C ALA A 10 -7.93 15.84 -33.47
N SER A 11 -8.90 16.03 -32.57
CA SER A 11 -8.84 17.09 -31.55
C SER A 11 -7.66 16.87 -30.58
N GLY A 12 -7.42 15.62 -30.16
CA GLY A 12 -6.29 15.27 -29.28
C GLY A 12 -4.94 15.56 -29.94
N TYR A 13 -4.78 15.19 -31.20
CA TYR A 13 -3.55 15.52 -31.97
C TYR A 13 -3.36 17.03 -32.13
N ALA A 14 -4.42 17.79 -32.40
CA ALA A 14 -4.35 19.24 -32.53
C ALA A 14 -3.96 19.91 -31.20
N ILE A 15 -4.52 19.43 -30.07
CA ILE A 15 -4.20 19.93 -28.73
C ILE A 15 -2.76 19.60 -28.35
N ASN A 16 -2.28 18.38 -28.65
CA ASN A 16 -0.88 18.02 -28.44
C ASN A 16 0.07 18.84 -29.31
N ALA A 17 -0.29 19.16 -30.56
CA ALA A 17 0.49 20.04 -31.41
C ALA A 17 0.56 21.46 -30.82
N LEU A 18 -0.54 21.99 -30.27
CA LEU A 18 -0.56 23.24 -29.54
C LEU A 18 0.34 23.22 -28.31
N ALA A 19 0.28 22.14 -27.50
CA ALA A 19 1.15 21.97 -26.34
C ALA A 19 2.64 22.01 -26.72
N ASN A 20 3.01 21.32 -27.81
CA ASN A 20 4.38 21.33 -28.35
C ASN A 20 4.81 22.70 -28.90
N LEU A 21 3.90 23.44 -29.50
CA LEU A 21 4.18 24.81 -29.96
C LEU A 21 4.42 25.77 -28.78
N LEU A 22 3.57 25.69 -27.74
CA LEU A 22 3.69 26.49 -26.53
C LEU A 22 4.95 26.19 -25.74
N SER A 23 5.38 24.93 -25.70
CA SER A 23 6.63 24.52 -25.03
C SER A 23 7.87 25.10 -25.71
N LYS A 24 7.81 25.35 -27.05
CA LYS A 24 8.89 25.95 -27.83
C LYS A 24 8.82 27.51 -27.86
N ASN A 25 7.63 28.06 -27.75
CA ASN A 25 7.40 29.49 -27.77
C ASN A 25 6.24 29.87 -26.84
N ASN A 26 6.56 30.14 -25.57
CA ASN A 26 5.58 30.51 -24.56
C ASN A 26 4.89 31.88 -24.80
N LEU A 27 5.46 32.72 -25.64
CA LEU A 27 4.83 34.00 -26.01
C LEU A 27 3.48 33.81 -26.73
N LEU A 28 3.29 32.67 -27.37
CA LEU A 28 2.02 32.31 -28.00
C LEU A 28 0.89 32.03 -26.99
N LEU A 29 1.22 31.85 -25.71
CA LEU A 29 0.20 31.54 -24.69
C LEU A 29 -0.81 32.70 -24.58
N SER A 30 -0.36 33.93 -24.55
CA SER A 30 -1.25 35.10 -24.44
C SER A 30 -2.31 35.15 -25.54
N GLN A 31 -1.98 34.72 -26.76
CA GLN A 31 -2.88 34.63 -27.91
C GLN A 31 -3.77 33.37 -27.86
N SER A 32 -3.37 32.34 -27.10
CA SER A 32 -4.05 31.03 -27.05
C SER A 32 -4.98 30.89 -25.86
N LYS A 33 -4.88 31.74 -24.82
CA LYS A 33 -5.65 31.63 -23.57
C LYS A 33 -7.15 31.52 -23.80
N ASP A 34 -7.74 32.37 -24.63
CA ASP A 34 -9.18 32.37 -24.93
C ASP A 34 -9.62 31.10 -25.66
N LEU A 35 -8.77 30.56 -26.53
CA LEU A 35 -9.02 29.29 -27.20
C LEU A 35 -9.00 28.12 -26.21
N ILE A 36 -8.01 28.09 -25.35
CA ILE A 36 -7.87 27.03 -24.32
C ILE A 36 -9.04 27.08 -23.33
N ASP A 37 -9.45 28.26 -22.89
CA ASP A 37 -10.62 28.45 -22.01
C ASP A 37 -11.92 27.94 -22.66
N ARG A 38 -12.09 28.14 -23.98
CA ARG A 38 -13.20 27.55 -24.73
C ARG A 38 -13.14 26.05 -24.83
N MET A 39 -11.94 25.47 -25.05
CA MET A 39 -11.75 24.02 -25.11
C MET A 39 -12.03 23.35 -23.76
N ILE A 40 -11.65 23.97 -22.64
CA ILE A 40 -11.95 23.49 -21.28
C ILE A 40 -13.46 23.44 -21.04
N LYS A 41 -14.20 24.40 -21.60
CA LYS A 41 -15.68 24.49 -21.46
C LYS A 41 -16.45 23.76 -22.58
N ASP A 42 -15.76 23.07 -23.48
CA ASP A 42 -16.38 22.33 -24.57
C ASP A 42 -17.35 21.25 -24.04
N ASN A 43 -18.47 21.08 -24.72
CA ASN A 43 -19.43 20.02 -24.38
C ASN A 43 -18.90 18.62 -24.66
N ASN A 44 -17.89 18.49 -25.52
CA ASN A 44 -17.26 17.23 -25.84
C ASN A 44 -16.22 16.86 -24.77
N LYS A 45 -16.53 15.83 -24.00
CA LYS A 45 -15.63 15.31 -22.95
C LYS A 45 -14.25 14.93 -23.47
N ILE A 46 -14.14 14.48 -24.71
CA ILE A 46 -12.85 14.12 -25.32
C ILE A 46 -11.95 15.37 -25.44
N VAL A 47 -12.50 16.51 -25.86
CA VAL A 47 -11.78 17.78 -25.92
C VAL A 47 -11.32 18.21 -24.52
N GLN A 48 -12.22 18.19 -23.53
CA GLN A 48 -11.89 18.50 -22.15
C GLN A 48 -10.73 17.63 -21.60
N PHE A 49 -10.79 16.31 -21.81
CA PHE A 49 -9.73 15.39 -21.38
C PHE A 49 -8.39 15.65 -22.08
N SER A 50 -8.42 16.07 -23.35
CA SER A 50 -7.21 16.44 -24.10
C SER A 50 -6.57 17.73 -23.58
N CYS A 51 -7.30 18.61 -22.89
CA CYS A 51 -6.75 19.83 -22.31
C CYS A 51 -5.80 19.59 -21.13
N PHE A 52 -5.94 18.47 -20.42
CA PHE A 52 -5.10 18.22 -19.24
C PHE A 52 -3.61 18.14 -19.56
N PRO A 53 -3.12 17.36 -20.54
CA PRO A 53 -1.72 17.37 -20.96
C PRO A 53 -1.23 18.75 -21.44
N LEU A 54 -2.10 19.54 -22.06
CA LEU A 54 -1.78 20.91 -22.47
C LEU A 54 -1.55 21.82 -21.26
N LEU A 55 -2.45 21.80 -20.27
CA LEU A 55 -2.31 22.56 -19.02
C LEU A 55 -1.08 22.12 -18.24
N TYR A 56 -0.76 20.83 -18.27
CA TYR A 56 0.46 20.29 -17.68
C TYR A 56 1.71 20.94 -18.27
N GLN A 57 1.77 21.12 -19.59
CA GLN A 57 2.89 21.81 -20.24
C GLN A 57 2.92 23.31 -19.89
N ILE A 58 1.77 23.97 -19.85
CA ILE A 58 1.65 25.39 -19.51
C ILE A 58 2.10 25.65 -18.07
N ASN A 59 1.90 24.70 -17.17
CA ASN A 59 2.29 24.81 -15.76
C ASN A 59 3.79 25.11 -15.55
N TYR A 60 4.64 24.78 -16.51
CA TYR A 60 6.08 25.08 -16.44
C TYR A 60 6.42 26.56 -16.65
N PHE A 61 5.53 27.36 -17.25
CA PHE A 61 5.81 28.76 -17.58
C PHE A 61 4.69 29.74 -17.18
N ASP A 62 3.48 29.27 -16.91
CA ASP A 62 2.38 30.06 -16.30
C ASP A 62 1.60 29.19 -15.32
N ARG A 63 2.24 28.93 -14.17
CA ARG A 63 1.78 27.96 -13.17
C ARG A 63 0.39 28.32 -12.64
N GLN A 64 0.21 29.54 -12.17
CA GLN A 64 -1.04 29.93 -11.55
C GLN A 64 -2.22 29.79 -12.52
N TRP A 65 -2.06 30.28 -13.74
CA TRP A 65 -3.10 30.19 -14.77
C TRP A 65 -3.47 28.75 -15.12
N ALA A 66 -2.47 27.86 -15.20
CA ALA A 66 -2.69 26.44 -15.50
C ALA A 66 -3.39 25.71 -14.33
N GLU A 67 -2.93 25.92 -13.09
CA GLU A 67 -3.48 25.27 -11.89
C GLU A 67 -4.96 25.62 -11.68
N GLU A 68 -5.36 26.89 -11.84
CA GLU A 68 -6.76 27.31 -11.77
C GLU A 68 -7.64 26.55 -12.76
N ARG A 69 -7.15 26.33 -13.99
CA ARG A 69 -7.88 25.60 -15.04
C ARG A 69 -7.92 24.09 -14.77
N MET A 70 -6.84 23.52 -14.24
CA MET A 70 -6.82 22.11 -13.81
C MET A 70 -7.84 21.84 -12.71
N ILE A 71 -7.91 22.71 -11.68
CA ILE A 71 -8.91 22.62 -10.61
C ILE A 71 -10.32 22.69 -11.20
N ASN A 72 -10.56 23.61 -12.10
CA ASN A 72 -11.85 23.73 -12.78
C ASN A 72 -12.20 22.46 -13.58
N LEU A 73 -11.26 21.87 -14.30
CA LEU A 73 -11.46 20.59 -15.00
C LEU A 73 -11.81 19.47 -14.04
N PHE A 74 -11.11 19.33 -12.92
CA PHE A 74 -11.41 18.32 -11.91
C PHE A 74 -12.78 18.48 -11.28
N LYS A 75 -13.24 19.73 -11.07
CA LYS A 75 -14.60 20.04 -10.60
C LYS A 75 -15.67 19.75 -11.66
N LEU A 76 -15.37 19.97 -12.94
CA LEU A 76 -16.31 19.68 -14.04
C LEU A 76 -16.48 18.18 -14.28
N ASP A 77 -15.41 17.42 -14.15
CA ASP A 77 -15.46 15.97 -14.30
C ASP A 77 -14.36 15.31 -13.45
N ILE A 78 -14.77 14.75 -12.33
CA ILE A 78 -13.84 14.12 -11.35
C ILE A 78 -12.99 13.00 -11.98
N ARG A 79 -13.45 12.37 -13.07
CA ARG A 79 -12.69 11.34 -13.78
C ARG A 79 -11.37 11.85 -14.37
N MET A 80 -11.24 13.18 -14.53
CA MET A 80 -9.99 13.83 -14.93
C MET A 80 -8.84 13.58 -13.94
N VAL A 81 -9.15 13.42 -12.65
CA VAL A 81 -8.15 13.06 -11.62
C VAL A 81 -7.52 11.69 -11.89
N GLY A 82 -8.20 10.82 -12.62
CA GLY A 82 -7.68 9.52 -13.07
C GLY A 82 -6.69 9.59 -14.24
N VAL A 83 -6.42 10.76 -14.82
CA VAL A 83 -5.41 10.95 -15.87
C VAL A 83 -4.00 10.78 -15.28
N MET A 84 -3.06 10.33 -16.10
CA MET A 84 -1.67 10.10 -15.70
C MET A 84 -1.06 11.36 -15.04
N TYR A 85 -0.39 11.16 -13.89
CA TYR A 85 0.23 12.20 -13.06
C TYR A 85 -0.72 13.18 -12.34
N SER A 86 -2.03 13.13 -12.59
CA SER A 86 -2.99 14.10 -11.99
C SER A 86 -2.97 14.10 -10.46
N ARG A 87 -2.75 12.94 -9.81
CA ARG A 87 -2.65 12.86 -8.35
C ARG A 87 -1.49 13.71 -7.81
N ASN A 88 -0.32 13.58 -8.40
CA ASN A 88 0.87 14.31 -7.95
C ASN A 88 0.65 15.83 -8.12
N TYR A 89 0.00 16.23 -9.23
CA TYR A 89 -0.38 17.61 -9.44
C TYR A 89 -1.38 18.11 -8.42
N LEU A 90 -2.41 17.31 -8.14
CA LEU A 90 -3.42 17.66 -7.14
C LEU A 90 -2.76 17.97 -5.79
N LEU A 91 -1.81 17.12 -5.36
CA LEU A 91 -1.08 17.32 -4.12
C LEU A 91 -0.12 18.53 -4.15
N GLN A 92 0.50 18.81 -5.30
CA GLN A 92 1.32 20.01 -5.48
C GLN A 92 0.51 21.31 -5.39
N MET A 93 -0.74 21.30 -5.85
CA MET A 93 -1.66 22.45 -5.76
C MET A 93 -2.22 22.67 -4.35
N TYR A 94 -2.04 21.70 -3.42
CA TYR A 94 -2.61 21.77 -2.07
C TYR A 94 -2.23 23.06 -1.32
N ASN A 95 -1.01 23.53 -1.43
CA ASN A 95 -0.55 24.72 -0.68
C ASN A 95 -1.25 26.00 -1.13
N GLU A 96 -1.55 26.13 -2.44
CA GLU A 96 -2.16 27.33 -3.02
C GLU A 96 -3.71 27.24 -3.00
N TYR A 97 -4.27 26.03 -3.16
CA TYR A 97 -5.72 25.80 -3.28
C TYR A 97 -6.21 24.71 -2.29
N PRO A 98 -5.94 24.83 -0.99
CA PRO A 98 -6.19 23.75 -0.02
C PRO A 98 -7.65 23.30 -0.02
N GLN A 99 -8.61 24.21 0.02
CA GLN A 99 -10.03 23.88 0.09
C GLN A 99 -10.52 23.10 -1.15
N ASP A 100 -10.10 23.54 -2.32
CA ASP A 100 -10.48 22.90 -3.59
C ASP A 100 -9.86 21.51 -3.70
N VAL A 101 -8.59 21.38 -3.35
CA VAL A 101 -7.87 20.09 -3.38
C VAL A 101 -8.49 19.10 -2.39
N LEU A 102 -8.78 19.52 -1.15
CA LEU A 102 -9.42 18.65 -0.16
C LEU A 102 -10.82 18.20 -0.62
N GLN A 103 -11.59 19.09 -1.23
CA GLN A 103 -12.91 18.75 -1.77
C GLN A 103 -12.81 17.74 -2.92
N ILE A 104 -11.88 17.94 -3.85
CA ILE A 104 -11.64 17.02 -4.98
C ILE A 104 -11.21 15.64 -4.47
N ILE A 105 -10.26 15.59 -3.53
CA ILE A 105 -9.79 14.34 -2.91
C ILE A 105 -10.94 13.60 -2.23
N ASN A 106 -11.74 14.30 -1.44
CA ASN A 106 -12.90 13.70 -0.79
C ASN A 106 -13.92 13.17 -1.80
N THR A 107 -14.18 13.90 -2.88
CA THR A 107 -15.07 13.46 -3.96
C THR A 107 -14.56 12.18 -4.63
N CYS A 108 -13.25 12.09 -4.88
CA CYS A 108 -12.63 10.86 -5.39
C CYS A 108 -12.81 9.69 -4.41
N PHE A 109 -12.52 9.92 -3.14
CA PHE A 109 -12.59 8.91 -2.08
C PHE A 109 -13.98 8.35 -1.87
N MET A 110 -15.02 9.17 -2.03
CA MET A 110 -16.43 8.81 -1.91
C MET A 110 -17.05 8.30 -3.21
N SER A 111 -16.28 8.16 -4.28
CA SER A 111 -16.73 7.67 -5.58
C SER A 111 -17.13 6.18 -5.53
N GLN A 112 -17.84 5.73 -6.59
CA GLN A 112 -18.09 4.31 -6.86
C GLN A 112 -17.01 3.71 -7.79
N ASP A 113 -16.20 4.53 -8.43
CA ASP A 113 -15.10 4.10 -9.29
C ASP A 113 -13.91 3.71 -8.44
N LYS A 114 -13.49 2.43 -8.55
CA LYS A 114 -12.38 1.87 -7.79
C LYS A 114 -11.08 2.68 -7.95
N ARG A 115 -10.79 3.15 -9.17
CA ARG A 115 -9.58 3.91 -9.46
C ARG A 115 -9.60 5.28 -8.79
N LEU A 116 -10.75 5.95 -8.78
CA LEU A 116 -10.91 7.22 -8.08
C LEU A 116 -10.81 7.05 -6.56
N ILE A 117 -11.43 5.99 -6.02
CA ILE A 117 -11.29 5.64 -4.59
C ILE A 117 -9.82 5.44 -4.22
N GLU A 118 -9.06 4.70 -5.02
CA GLU A 118 -7.63 4.47 -4.78
C GLU A 118 -6.84 5.79 -4.81
N ILE A 119 -7.06 6.64 -5.81
CA ILE A 119 -6.40 7.96 -5.91
C ILE A 119 -6.75 8.84 -4.70
N GLY A 120 -8.03 8.95 -4.35
CA GLY A 120 -8.48 9.70 -3.18
C GLY A 120 -7.91 9.15 -1.88
N GLY A 121 -7.92 7.83 -1.71
CA GLY A 121 -7.37 7.18 -0.53
C GLY A 121 -5.85 7.31 -0.38
N TYR A 122 -5.11 7.26 -1.48
CA TYR A 122 -3.67 7.55 -1.48
C TYR A 122 -3.40 9.01 -1.06
N ALA A 123 -4.16 9.96 -1.62
CA ALA A 123 -4.01 11.37 -1.27
C ALA A 123 -4.40 11.65 0.19
N ILE A 124 -5.48 11.04 0.70
CA ILE A 124 -5.88 11.12 2.10
C ILE A 124 -4.80 10.55 3.02
N GLY A 125 -4.28 9.35 2.71
CA GLY A 125 -3.22 8.73 3.49
C GLY A 125 -1.97 9.60 3.56
N GLU A 126 -1.52 10.14 2.42
CA GLU A 126 -0.36 11.02 2.32
C GLU A 126 -0.55 12.32 3.10
N LEU A 127 -1.67 13.03 2.88
CA LEU A 127 -1.96 14.28 3.58
C LEU A 127 -2.20 14.09 5.09
N TYR A 128 -2.77 12.97 5.50
CA TYR A 128 -2.87 12.65 6.92
C TYR A 128 -1.50 12.40 7.54
N ILE A 129 -0.64 11.62 6.89
CA ILE A 129 0.69 11.30 7.40
C ILE A 129 1.55 12.56 7.50
N THR A 130 1.53 13.41 6.49
CA THR A 130 2.46 14.54 6.35
C THR A 130 1.94 15.86 6.94
N LYS A 131 0.62 16.06 7.01
CA LYS A 131 0.00 17.35 7.35
C LYS A 131 -1.15 17.27 8.36
N ASP A 132 -1.48 16.09 8.88
CA ASP A 132 -2.63 15.84 9.78
C ASP A 132 -4.02 16.14 9.16
N GLU A 133 -4.10 16.30 7.85
CA GLU A 133 -5.38 16.45 7.17
C GLU A 133 -6.18 15.14 7.16
N PHE A 134 -7.50 15.21 7.03
CA PHE A 134 -8.41 14.05 7.00
C PHE A 134 -8.35 13.14 8.25
N LYS A 135 -7.94 13.68 9.39
CA LYS A 135 -7.81 12.90 10.63
C LYS A 135 -9.09 12.12 10.97
N ASP A 136 -10.24 12.77 10.96
CA ASP A 136 -11.52 12.13 11.28
C ASP A 136 -11.88 11.03 10.27
N THR A 137 -11.57 11.24 8.99
CA THR A 137 -11.74 10.23 7.95
C THR A 137 -10.87 9.01 8.24
N VAL A 138 -9.58 9.19 8.46
CA VAL A 138 -8.62 8.07 8.69
C VAL A 138 -8.94 7.31 9.98
N ILE A 139 -9.44 7.98 11.01
CA ILE A 139 -9.79 7.34 12.28
C ILE A 139 -11.09 6.53 12.17
N ASN A 140 -12.06 6.95 11.35
CA ASN A 140 -13.37 6.32 11.25
C ASN A 140 -13.40 5.12 10.28
N ILE A 141 -12.54 4.11 10.54
CA ILE A 141 -12.32 2.95 9.68
C ILE A 141 -13.59 2.13 9.40
N LYS A 142 -14.54 2.09 10.35
CA LYS A 142 -15.75 1.27 10.22
C LYS A 142 -16.63 1.70 9.06
N MET A 143 -16.59 2.97 8.69
CA MET A 143 -17.38 3.53 7.58
C MET A 143 -16.74 3.33 6.20
N MET A 144 -15.51 2.82 6.16
CA MET A 144 -14.75 2.65 4.91
C MET A 144 -15.00 1.28 4.27
N ASN A 145 -15.07 1.27 2.95
CA ASN A 145 -15.04 0.04 2.17
C ASN A 145 -13.60 -0.51 2.02
N LYS A 146 -13.48 -1.71 1.45
CA LYS A 146 -12.20 -2.40 1.24
C LYS A 146 -11.19 -1.56 0.45
N ASN A 147 -11.60 -0.93 -0.63
CA ASN A 147 -10.68 -0.17 -1.51
C ASN A 147 -10.13 1.08 -0.80
N GLN A 148 -10.99 1.76 -0.02
CA GLN A 148 -10.61 2.91 0.79
C GLN A 148 -9.56 2.52 1.84
N LYS A 149 -9.79 1.44 2.59
CA LYS A 149 -8.85 0.92 3.59
C LYS A 149 -7.50 0.54 2.97
N ASN A 150 -7.54 -0.22 1.86
CA ASN A 150 -6.32 -0.63 1.16
C ASN A 150 -5.49 0.57 0.68
N ALA A 151 -6.12 1.61 0.17
CA ALA A 151 -5.41 2.78 -0.33
C ALA A 151 -4.69 3.54 0.81
N ILE A 152 -5.36 3.76 1.95
CA ILE A 152 -4.75 4.43 3.11
C ILE A 152 -3.59 3.60 3.68
N VAL A 153 -3.79 2.29 3.87
CA VAL A 153 -2.72 1.39 4.37
C VAL A 153 -1.55 1.32 3.39
N HIS A 154 -1.81 1.35 2.08
CA HIS A 154 -0.74 1.39 1.08
C HIS A 154 0.18 2.60 1.28
N MET A 155 -0.38 3.78 1.52
CA MET A 155 0.43 4.96 1.80
C MET A 155 1.19 4.84 3.12
N ALA A 156 0.56 4.31 4.17
CA ALA A 156 1.25 4.07 5.42
C ALA A 156 2.45 3.10 5.25
N VAL A 157 2.30 2.05 4.45
CA VAL A 157 3.43 1.15 4.12
C VAL A 157 4.53 1.89 3.36
N CYS A 158 4.19 2.71 2.36
CA CYS A 158 5.19 3.49 1.61
C CYS A 158 5.98 4.46 2.50
N TYR A 159 5.34 5.03 3.52
CA TYR A 159 5.97 6.00 4.44
C TYR A 159 6.72 5.34 5.62
N LEU A 160 6.69 4.02 5.78
CA LEU A 160 7.53 3.31 6.76
C LEU A 160 9.02 3.56 6.56
N ASN A 161 9.44 3.80 5.32
CA ASN A 161 10.84 4.08 4.98
C ASN A 161 11.25 5.53 5.20
N VAL A 162 10.34 6.41 5.63
CA VAL A 162 10.61 7.82 5.91
C VAL A 162 10.68 8.03 7.41
N PRO A 163 11.87 8.29 8.01
CA PRO A 163 12.05 8.33 9.46
C PRO A 163 11.08 9.26 10.18
N GLU A 164 10.84 10.44 9.64
CA GLU A 164 9.94 11.46 10.19
C GLU A 164 8.50 10.96 10.34
N TYR A 165 8.02 10.13 9.41
CA TYR A 165 6.63 9.68 9.36
C TYR A 165 6.45 8.21 9.80
N ARG A 166 7.56 7.51 10.11
CA ARG A 166 7.56 6.09 10.43
C ARG A 166 6.60 5.71 11.56
N ASN A 167 6.65 6.43 12.68
CA ASN A 167 5.81 6.11 13.83
C ASN A 167 4.32 6.29 13.53
N LYS A 168 3.95 7.34 12.82
CA LYS A 168 2.59 7.59 12.40
C LYS A 168 2.09 6.52 11.41
N SER A 169 2.96 6.09 10.52
CA SER A 169 2.69 4.98 9.59
C SER A 169 2.45 3.66 10.31
N LYS A 170 3.28 3.32 11.30
CA LYS A 170 3.07 2.14 12.15
C LYS A 170 1.73 2.20 12.88
N GLU A 171 1.37 3.35 13.44
CA GLU A 171 0.08 3.53 14.12
C GLU A 171 -1.12 3.28 13.19
N ILE A 172 -1.08 3.82 11.97
CA ILE A 172 -2.11 3.56 10.96
C ILE A 172 -2.19 2.06 10.66
N ILE A 173 -1.07 1.41 10.36
CA ILE A 173 -1.03 -0.02 10.05
C ILE A 173 -1.63 -0.83 11.20
N LEU A 174 -1.18 -0.63 12.44
CA LEU A 174 -1.67 -1.36 13.61
C LEU A 174 -3.16 -1.15 13.86
N ARG A 175 -3.68 0.03 13.54
CA ARG A 175 -5.11 0.33 13.64
C ARG A 175 -5.93 -0.43 12.59
N TYR A 176 -5.40 -0.54 11.37
CA TYR A 176 -6.12 -1.13 10.23
C TYR A 176 -6.02 -2.66 10.14
N ILE A 177 -4.97 -3.29 10.67
CA ILE A 177 -4.80 -4.76 10.63
C ILE A 177 -5.93 -5.53 11.33
N ARG A 178 -6.73 -4.86 12.15
CA ARG A 178 -7.94 -5.43 12.75
C ARG A 178 -9.02 -5.77 11.72
N PHE A 179 -8.88 -5.27 10.48
CA PHE A 179 -9.77 -5.49 9.34
C PHE A 179 -9.04 -6.26 8.22
N SER A 180 -8.37 -7.35 8.58
CA SER A 180 -7.43 -8.12 7.73
C SER A 180 -8.01 -8.61 6.41
N ASP A 181 -9.25 -9.04 6.41
CA ASP A 181 -10.00 -9.48 5.23
C ASP A 181 -10.12 -8.37 4.16
N GLN A 182 -9.86 -7.13 4.54
CA GLN A 182 -10.01 -5.94 3.70
C GLN A 182 -8.68 -5.26 3.31
N ILE A 183 -7.55 -5.60 3.95
CA ILE A 183 -6.27 -4.89 3.77
C ILE A 183 -5.09 -5.80 3.35
N SER A 184 -5.35 -6.91 2.70
CA SER A 184 -4.31 -7.91 2.38
C SER A 184 -3.19 -7.39 1.47
N TYR A 185 -3.53 -6.76 0.34
CA TYR A 185 -2.57 -6.43 -0.72
C TYR A 185 -1.46 -5.46 -0.31
N PRO A 186 -1.72 -4.30 0.32
CA PRO A 186 -0.64 -3.38 0.67
C PRO A 186 0.33 -3.94 1.71
N MET A 187 -0.14 -4.83 2.57
CA MET A 187 0.67 -5.40 3.65
C MET A 187 1.81 -6.30 3.15
N TRP A 188 1.70 -6.91 1.96
CA TRP A 188 2.79 -7.74 1.40
C TRP A 188 4.07 -6.97 1.14
N ASN A 189 3.97 -5.65 0.95
CA ASN A 189 5.12 -4.80 0.67
C ASN A 189 5.91 -4.40 1.93
N ILE A 190 5.41 -4.70 3.13
CA ILE A 190 6.05 -4.32 4.40
C ILE A 190 7.46 -4.92 4.55
N PHE A 191 7.71 -6.08 3.90
CA PHE A 191 9.01 -6.77 3.93
C PHE A 191 9.92 -6.44 2.74
N ARG A 192 9.57 -5.46 1.91
CA ARG A 192 10.39 -5.05 0.77
C ARG A 192 11.36 -3.93 1.16
N ASP A 193 12.41 -3.81 0.37
CA ASP A 193 13.32 -2.66 0.34
C ASP A 193 13.97 -2.31 1.70
N ASN A 194 14.15 -3.32 2.57
CA ASN A 194 14.70 -3.15 3.93
C ASN A 194 13.98 -2.08 4.75
N MET A 195 12.66 -1.95 4.57
CA MET A 195 11.82 -0.96 5.28
C MET A 195 11.78 -1.22 6.79
N LEU A 196 12.03 -2.44 7.22
CA LEU A 196 11.98 -2.88 8.62
C LEU A 196 13.39 -3.09 9.15
N ASP A 197 13.62 -2.58 10.35
CA ASP A 197 14.79 -2.88 11.17
C ASP A 197 14.34 -3.74 12.35
N LEU A 198 14.92 -4.93 12.47
CA LEU A 198 14.52 -5.91 13.47
C LEU A 198 14.63 -5.35 14.90
N GLU A 199 15.68 -4.61 15.20
CA GLU A 199 15.93 -4.10 16.55
C GLU A 199 14.86 -3.08 16.96
N SER A 200 14.56 -2.12 16.07
CA SER A 200 13.59 -1.05 16.35
C SER A 200 12.14 -1.42 16.03
N ASP A 201 11.89 -2.46 15.24
CA ASP A 201 10.56 -2.83 14.76
C ASP A 201 10.02 -4.16 15.34
N SER A 202 10.75 -4.82 16.24
CA SER A 202 10.37 -6.15 16.76
C SER A 202 8.96 -6.16 17.38
N GLU A 203 8.63 -5.19 18.21
CA GLU A 203 7.30 -5.08 18.83
C GLU A 203 6.20 -4.85 17.78
N PHE A 204 6.45 -3.99 16.81
CA PHE A 204 5.54 -3.74 15.70
C PHE A 204 5.28 -5.00 14.87
N LEU A 205 6.33 -5.77 14.58
CA LEU A 205 6.22 -7.04 13.87
C LEU A 205 5.45 -8.07 14.67
N ILE A 206 5.70 -8.20 15.98
CA ILE A 206 4.97 -9.11 16.88
C ILE A 206 3.47 -8.79 16.86
N GLU A 207 3.09 -7.51 16.94
CA GLU A 207 1.68 -7.12 16.88
C GLU A 207 1.02 -7.46 15.52
N ILE A 208 1.75 -7.29 14.41
CA ILE A 208 1.28 -7.72 13.09
C ILE A 208 1.11 -9.26 13.06
N MET A 209 2.07 -10.00 13.58
CA MET A 209 2.03 -11.48 13.57
C MET A 209 0.95 -12.06 14.49
N LYS A 210 0.52 -11.34 15.52
CA LYS A 210 -0.66 -11.67 16.33
C LYS A 210 -1.99 -11.43 15.61
N SER A 211 -1.99 -10.59 14.58
CA SER A 211 -3.22 -10.16 13.89
C SER A 211 -3.72 -11.18 12.86
N ASN A 212 -4.91 -10.91 12.33
CA ASN A 212 -5.49 -11.75 11.28
C ASN A 212 -4.78 -11.66 9.92
N VAL A 213 -3.93 -10.67 9.69
CA VAL A 213 -3.15 -10.55 8.43
C VAL A 213 -1.94 -11.49 8.40
N SER A 214 -1.53 -12.07 9.51
CA SER A 214 -0.32 -12.87 9.62
C SER A 214 -0.24 -14.04 8.63
N GLU A 215 -1.36 -14.76 8.43
CA GLU A 215 -1.45 -15.85 7.47
C GLU A 215 -1.16 -15.38 6.03
N LEU A 216 -1.68 -14.21 5.67
CA LEU A 216 -1.44 -13.59 4.35
C LEU A 216 0.01 -13.16 4.16
N LEU A 217 0.71 -12.89 5.25
CA LEU A 217 2.09 -12.41 5.24
C LEU A 217 3.14 -13.54 5.30
N LEU A 218 2.73 -14.77 5.59
CA LEU A 218 3.64 -15.89 5.81
C LEU A 218 4.67 -16.05 4.69
N ASN A 219 4.22 -16.12 3.44
CA ASN A 219 5.12 -16.30 2.30
C ASN A 219 6.07 -15.10 2.10
N SER A 220 5.57 -13.88 2.28
CA SER A 220 6.39 -12.66 2.15
C SER A 220 7.41 -12.59 3.27
N PHE A 221 7.04 -13.01 4.48
CA PHE A 221 7.94 -13.05 5.62
C PHE A 221 9.03 -14.13 5.46
N ILE A 222 8.69 -15.32 4.96
CA ILE A 222 9.68 -16.37 4.66
C ILE A 222 10.68 -15.86 3.61
N THR A 223 10.19 -15.26 2.52
CA THR A 223 11.07 -14.67 1.49
C THR A 223 11.99 -13.59 2.08
N TYR A 224 11.48 -12.79 3.01
CA TYR A 224 12.28 -11.79 3.72
C TYR A 224 13.35 -12.46 4.60
N LEU A 225 13.03 -13.52 5.35
CA LEU A 225 14.00 -14.28 6.15
C LEU A 225 15.08 -14.91 5.28
N ASP A 226 14.70 -15.51 4.14
CA ASP A 226 15.63 -16.11 3.18
C ASP A 226 16.59 -15.09 2.57
N SER A 227 16.15 -13.85 2.38
CA SER A 227 16.97 -12.76 1.87
C SER A 227 17.81 -12.07 2.95
N SER A 228 17.45 -12.25 4.22
CA SER A 228 18.17 -11.69 5.36
C SER A 228 19.41 -12.53 5.64
N ILE A 229 20.58 -11.93 5.50
CA ILE A 229 21.83 -12.60 5.85
C ILE A 229 21.92 -12.67 7.37
N GLY A 230 21.46 -13.74 7.96
CA GLY A 230 21.50 -13.89 9.41
C GLY A 230 20.84 -15.16 9.91
N SER A 231 20.90 -15.35 11.20
CA SER A 231 20.32 -16.49 11.91
C SER A 231 18.84 -16.25 12.23
N LEU A 232 17.99 -17.25 12.02
CA LEU A 232 16.57 -17.24 12.37
C LEU A 232 16.33 -16.94 13.85
N LYS A 233 17.29 -17.30 14.73
CA LYS A 233 17.18 -17.04 16.17
C LYS A 233 16.99 -15.57 16.54
N ALA A 234 17.47 -14.63 15.71
CA ALA A 234 17.23 -13.20 15.90
C ALA A 234 15.75 -12.84 15.73
N TYR A 235 15.01 -13.60 14.92
CA TYR A 235 13.58 -13.43 14.66
C TYR A 235 12.71 -14.41 15.48
N GLY A 236 13.28 -15.12 16.45
CA GLY A 236 12.66 -16.23 17.15
C GLY A 236 11.27 -15.93 17.70
N GLU A 237 11.10 -14.86 18.47
CA GLU A 237 9.79 -14.47 19.03
C GLU A 237 8.76 -14.10 17.94
N ILE A 238 9.19 -13.48 16.86
CA ILE A 238 8.32 -13.11 15.73
C ILE A 238 7.86 -14.37 15.00
N ILE A 239 8.78 -15.32 14.75
CA ILE A 239 8.49 -16.61 14.13
C ILE A 239 7.53 -17.43 14.98
N ILE A 240 7.80 -17.57 16.27
CA ILE A 240 6.92 -18.28 17.22
C ILE A 240 5.52 -17.69 17.20
N THR A 241 5.41 -16.35 17.30
CA THR A 241 4.13 -15.66 17.31
C THR A 241 3.34 -15.89 16.01
N LEU A 242 4.01 -15.81 14.86
CA LEU A 242 3.41 -16.09 13.55
C LEU A 242 2.90 -17.53 13.48
N CYS A 243 3.77 -18.51 13.80
CA CYS A 243 3.44 -19.93 13.71
C CYS A 243 2.28 -20.30 14.64
N GLN A 244 2.30 -19.83 15.89
CA GLN A 244 1.23 -20.06 16.86
C GLN A 244 -0.10 -19.48 16.39
N ASN A 245 -0.09 -18.26 15.88
CA ASN A 245 -1.30 -17.60 15.38
C ASN A 245 -1.88 -18.32 14.15
N CYS A 246 -1.03 -18.74 13.22
CA CYS A 246 -1.45 -19.53 12.06
C CYS A 246 -2.01 -20.90 12.49
N LEU A 247 -1.31 -21.63 13.38
CA LEU A 247 -1.75 -22.93 13.87
C LEU A 247 -3.08 -22.88 14.63
N ASN A 248 -3.36 -21.80 15.37
CA ASN A 248 -4.63 -21.64 16.07
C ASN A 248 -5.84 -21.54 15.11
N ARG A 249 -5.61 -21.20 13.85
CA ARG A 249 -6.65 -21.05 12.83
C ARG A 249 -6.79 -22.24 11.89
N VAL A 250 -5.79 -23.11 11.85
CA VAL A 250 -5.83 -24.31 11.03
C VAL A 250 -6.81 -25.31 11.66
N ASP A 251 -7.90 -25.56 10.94
CA ASP A 251 -8.82 -26.65 11.26
C ASP A 251 -8.22 -27.93 10.66
N GLY A 252 -7.82 -28.90 11.50
CA GLY A 252 -7.05 -30.08 11.11
C GLY A 252 -7.66 -30.98 10.02
N ASN A 253 -8.89 -30.72 9.59
CA ASN A 253 -9.64 -31.49 8.61
C ASN A 253 -9.83 -30.85 7.24
N LYS A 254 -9.22 -29.70 6.94
CA LYS A 254 -9.40 -29.03 5.63
C LYS A 254 -8.10 -28.97 4.84
N ASP A 255 -8.10 -29.65 3.69
CA ASP A 255 -7.00 -29.73 2.71
C ASP A 255 -6.41 -28.41 2.18
N ALA A 256 -7.09 -27.29 2.42
CA ALA A 256 -6.66 -25.95 1.96
C ALA A 256 -5.40 -25.41 2.68
N SER A 257 -4.97 -26.01 3.78
CA SER A 257 -3.86 -25.55 4.61
C SER A 257 -2.50 -26.23 4.30
N TYR A 258 -2.45 -27.16 3.37
CA TYR A 258 -1.22 -27.96 3.12
C TYR A 258 0.02 -27.09 2.83
N GLY A 259 -0.11 -26.02 2.06
CA GLY A 259 1.00 -25.11 1.77
C GLY A 259 1.48 -24.36 3.01
N ILE A 260 0.55 -23.75 3.76
CA ILE A 260 0.84 -22.94 4.95
C ILE A 260 1.48 -23.81 6.04
N VAL A 261 0.90 -24.96 6.28
CA VAL A 261 1.37 -25.90 7.32
C VAL A 261 2.76 -26.44 7.02
N GLY A 262 3.05 -26.76 5.76
CA GLY A 262 4.39 -27.19 5.34
C GLY A 262 5.45 -26.11 5.57
N HIS A 263 5.11 -24.85 5.36
CA HIS A 263 6.00 -23.72 5.64
C HIS A 263 6.23 -23.54 7.15
N ILE A 264 5.16 -23.62 7.97
CA ILE A 264 5.25 -23.51 9.43
C ILE A 264 6.15 -24.61 10.00
N SER A 265 5.94 -25.87 9.60
CA SER A 265 6.73 -27.00 10.12
C SER A 265 8.21 -26.85 9.83
N ARG A 266 8.57 -26.41 8.61
CA ARG A 266 9.99 -26.17 8.24
C ARG A 266 10.60 -25.01 9.02
N LEU A 267 9.84 -23.95 9.20
CA LEU A 267 10.31 -22.75 9.90
C LEU A 267 10.54 -23.02 11.39
N VAL A 268 9.61 -23.75 12.05
CA VAL A 268 9.74 -24.17 13.44
C VAL A 268 10.93 -25.09 13.62
N LEU A 269 11.13 -26.08 12.72
CA LEU A 269 12.26 -27.01 12.77
C LEU A 269 13.60 -26.27 12.60
N ALA A 270 13.71 -25.39 11.60
CA ALA A 270 14.92 -24.63 11.35
C ALA A 270 15.27 -23.71 12.54
N LEU A 271 14.27 -23.07 13.16
CA LEU A 271 14.47 -22.26 14.34
C LEU A 271 14.91 -23.08 15.56
N TYR A 272 14.33 -24.27 15.74
CA TYR A 272 14.74 -25.23 16.81
C TYR A 272 16.20 -25.63 16.62
N ASP A 273 16.60 -26.07 15.44
CA ASP A 273 17.98 -26.47 15.13
C ASP A 273 19.01 -25.38 15.44
N GLU A 274 18.65 -24.10 15.20
CA GLU A 274 19.52 -22.97 15.52
C GLU A 274 19.58 -22.61 17.02
N THR A 275 18.57 -22.99 17.81
CA THR A 275 18.42 -22.50 19.19
C THR A 275 18.70 -23.58 20.25
N VAL A 276 18.49 -24.88 19.96
CA VAL A 276 18.57 -25.98 20.93
C VAL A 276 19.94 -26.09 21.61
N GLY A 277 21.04 -25.82 20.92
CA GLY A 277 22.40 -25.91 21.46
C GLY A 277 22.92 -24.58 22.08
N CYS A 278 22.12 -23.55 22.10
CA CYS A 278 22.56 -22.24 22.59
C CYS A 278 22.61 -22.19 24.13
N LYS A 279 23.65 -21.50 24.65
CA LYS A 279 23.79 -21.31 26.13
C LYS A 279 22.87 -20.20 26.66
N SER A 280 22.40 -19.30 25.81
CA SER A 280 21.52 -18.18 26.19
C SER A 280 20.18 -18.67 26.66
N GLU A 281 19.71 -18.18 27.81
CA GLU A 281 18.40 -18.53 28.37
C GLU A 281 17.24 -18.13 27.45
N THR A 282 17.40 -17.01 26.74
CA THR A 282 16.42 -16.54 25.75
C THR A 282 16.26 -17.56 24.62
N TYR A 283 17.36 -18.09 24.09
CA TYR A 283 17.29 -19.07 23.00
C TYR A 283 16.82 -20.46 23.46
N LYS A 284 17.10 -20.84 24.71
CA LYS A 284 16.50 -22.07 25.31
C LYS A 284 14.98 -21.96 25.35
N LYS A 285 14.43 -20.83 25.83
CA LYS A 285 12.99 -20.58 25.83
C LYS A 285 12.38 -20.60 24.43
N ILE A 286 13.09 -20.11 23.42
CA ILE A 286 12.64 -20.19 22.02
C ILE A 286 12.60 -21.64 21.56
N ALA A 287 13.64 -22.46 21.89
CA ALA A 287 13.66 -23.90 21.59
C ALA A 287 12.50 -24.65 22.25
N GLU A 288 12.22 -24.37 23.53
CA GLU A 288 11.06 -24.91 24.24
C GLU A 288 9.74 -24.59 23.55
N LYS A 289 9.54 -23.31 23.18
CA LYS A 289 8.35 -22.88 22.41
C LYS A 289 8.23 -23.58 21.06
N CYS A 290 9.35 -23.87 20.38
CA CYS A 290 9.35 -24.67 19.15
C CYS A 290 8.82 -26.10 19.39
N LEU A 291 9.18 -26.73 20.50
CA LEU A 291 8.64 -28.03 20.89
C LEU A 291 7.15 -27.95 21.19
N ASP A 292 6.70 -26.94 21.93
CA ASP A 292 5.27 -26.74 22.20
C ASP A 292 4.47 -26.60 20.88
N LEU A 293 5.00 -25.85 19.91
CA LEU A 293 4.37 -25.71 18.57
C LEU A 293 4.37 -27.06 17.83
N TRP A 294 5.41 -27.86 18.01
CA TRP A 294 5.51 -29.18 17.40
C TRP A 294 4.45 -30.12 17.97
N ASP A 295 4.23 -30.10 19.28
CA ASP A 295 3.19 -30.84 19.95
C ASP A 295 1.79 -30.47 19.48
N ILE A 296 1.51 -29.15 19.31
CA ILE A 296 0.26 -28.66 18.74
C ILE A 296 0.06 -29.19 17.30
N MET A 297 1.12 -29.20 16.49
CA MET A 297 1.05 -29.76 15.13
C MET A 297 0.77 -31.26 15.13
N PHE A 298 1.31 -31.99 16.11
CA PHE A 298 1.07 -33.39 16.28
C PHE A 298 -0.38 -33.70 16.70
N GLU A 299 -0.90 -32.97 17.67
CA GLU A 299 -2.29 -33.09 18.14
C GLU A 299 -3.29 -32.82 17.02
N LYS A 300 -2.99 -31.81 16.16
CA LYS A 300 -3.80 -31.47 15.01
C LYS A 300 -3.63 -32.39 13.80
N GLN A 301 -2.83 -33.47 13.94
CA GLN A 301 -2.55 -34.48 12.90
C GLN A 301 -2.06 -33.85 11.57
N ILE A 302 -1.23 -32.83 11.65
CA ILE A 302 -0.67 -32.17 10.52
C ILE A 302 0.32 -33.12 9.81
N GLY A 303 -0.04 -33.62 8.63
CA GLY A 303 0.60 -34.77 7.98
C GLY A 303 2.13 -34.69 7.76
N TYR A 304 2.68 -33.48 7.64
CA TYR A 304 4.13 -33.28 7.53
C TYR A 304 4.89 -33.51 8.83
N THR A 305 4.27 -33.28 10.00
CA THR A 305 4.91 -33.41 11.31
C THR A 305 5.36 -34.81 11.59
N ARG A 306 4.54 -35.82 11.23
CA ARG A 306 4.88 -37.23 11.41
C ARG A 306 6.07 -37.65 10.54
N ALA A 307 6.12 -37.23 9.28
CA ALA A 307 7.23 -37.54 8.37
C ALA A 307 8.54 -36.92 8.83
N LEU A 308 8.49 -35.62 9.26
CA LEU A 308 9.66 -34.93 9.79
C LEU A 308 10.14 -35.48 11.12
N SER A 309 9.24 -35.92 12.01
CA SER A 309 9.61 -36.57 13.28
C SER A 309 10.37 -37.87 13.04
N LEU A 310 9.97 -38.67 12.05
CA LEU A 310 10.71 -39.88 11.68
C LEU A 310 12.12 -39.57 11.17
N GLN A 311 12.26 -38.50 10.35
CA GLN A 311 13.59 -38.04 9.87
C GLN A 311 14.49 -37.54 11.01
N LEU A 312 13.93 -36.98 12.09
CA LEU A 312 14.69 -36.53 13.25
C LEU A 312 15.13 -37.67 14.13
N MET A 313 14.35 -38.78 14.18
CA MET A 313 14.71 -39.99 14.94
C MET A 313 15.82 -40.80 14.26
N ASP A 314 16.00 -40.62 12.95
CA ASP A 314 17.04 -41.27 12.14
C ASP A 314 18.39 -40.52 12.12
N ARG A 315 18.48 -39.34 12.77
CA ARG A 315 19.72 -38.56 12.95
C ARG A 315 20.32 -38.75 14.33
#